data_136867fb67b0b1289f01b9608f84109f
#
_entry.id   136867fb67b0b1289f01b9608f84109f
#
_cell.length_a   1.000
_cell.length_b   1.000
_cell.length_c   1.000
_cell.angle_alpha   90.00
_cell.angle_beta   90.00
_cell.angle_gamma   90.00
#
_symmetry.space_group_name_H-M   'P 1'
#
loop_
_entity.id
_entity.type
_entity.pdbx_description
1 polymer ?
#
loop_
_entity_poly.entity_id
_entity_poly.type
_entity_poly.pdbx_seq_one_letter_code
_entity_poly.pdbx_strand_id
1 'polypeptide(L)'
;MTEHDEKDAAVRAALATHGDSGVTPRHTLFYFYGEGDHDDLNEVARRAGFVTRGQDDATILETTIPVDEASFAPVSAMMQSWAAAFQLDYDGWECAVVVN
;
A
#
# COMPACT_ATOMS: atom_id res chain seq x y z
N MET A 1 -0.05 10.08 15.73
CA MET A 1 -0.54 9.71 14.39
C MET A 1 0.46 10.16 13.34
N THR A 2 0.82 9.29 12.42
CA THR A 2 1.79 9.60 11.37
C THR A 2 1.09 10.18 10.14
N GLU A 3 1.88 10.77 9.24
CA GLU A 3 1.37 11.25 7.95
C GLU A 3 0.68 10.13 7.17
N HIS A 4 1.24 8.90 7.20
CA HIS A 4 0.65 7.75 6.51
C HIS A 4 -0.68 7.34 7.13
N ASP A 5 -0.83 7.42 8.45
CA ASP A 5 -2.10 7.13 9.11
C ASP A 5 -3.19 8.11 8.67
N GLU A 6 -2.84 9.39 8.51
CA GLU A 6 -3.77 10.41 8.02
C GLU A 6 -4.16 10.16 6.56
N LYS A 7 -3.21 9.79 5.71
CA LYS A 7 -3.48 9.45 4.32
C LYS A 7 -4.36 8.21 4.20
N ASP A 8 -4.09 7.18 5.01
CA ASP A 8 -4.90 5.97 5.05
C ASP A 8 -6.34 6.28 5.45
N ALA A 9 -6.52 7.10 6.46
CA ALA A 9 -7.85 7.51 6.91
C ALA A 9 -8.59 8.31 5.83
N ALA A 10 -7.89 9.18 5.10
CA ALA A 10 -8.48 9.96 4.01
C ALA A 10 -8.98 9.07 2.88
N VAL A 11 -8.22 8.03 2.51
CA VAL A 11 -8.65 7.06 1.48
C VAL A 11 -9.90 6.33 1.95
N ARG A 12 -9.94 5.85 3.19
CA ARG A 12 -11.12 5.17 3.75
C ARG A 12 -12.34 6.09 3.79
N ALA A 13 -12.15 7.36 4.14
CA ALA A 13 -13.25 8.33 4.14
C ALA A 13 -13.81 8.51 2.72
N ALA A 14 -12.95 8.56 1.71
CA ALA A 14 -13.38 8.65 0.33
C ALA A 14 -14.16 7.39 -0.11
N LEU A 15 -13.70 6.20 0.30
CA LEU A 15 -14.43 4.96 0.04
C LEU A 15 -15.81 4.97 0.69
N ALA A 16 -15.91 5.44 1.91
CA ALA A 16 -17.18 5.49 2.64
C ALA A 16 -18.22 6.36 1.94
N THR A 17 -17.80 7.43 1.23
CA THR A 17 -18.74 8.27 0.46
C THR A 17 -19.40 7.49 -0.69
N HIS A 18 -18.81 6.37 -1.10
CA HIS A 18 -19.36 5.48 -2.13
C HIS A 18 -20.04 4.24 -1.54
N GLY A 19 -20.26 4.20 -0.24
CA GLY A 19 -20.87 3.07 0.44
C GLY A 19 -19.92 1.88 0.60
N ASP A 20 -18.62 2.12 0.58
CA ASP A 20 -17.60 1.08 0.64
C ASP A 20 -16.95 1.06 2.02
N SER A 21 -17.18 -0.01 2.78
CA SER A 21 -16.61 -0.20 4.12
C SER A 21 -15.15 -0.65 4.11
N GLY A 22 -14.63 -1.04 2.94
CA GLY A 22 -13.25 -1.52 2.81
C GLY A 22 -13.04 -2.97 3.17
N VAL A 23 -14.06 -3.70 3.63
CA VAL A 23 -13.90 -5.10 4.10
C VAL A 23 -13.81 -6.12 2.96
N THR A 24 -14.30 -5.78 1.78
CA THR A 24 -14.22 -6.66 0.62
C THR A 24 -12.80 -6.60 0.02
N PRO A 25 -12.12 -7.74 -0.18
CA PRO A 25 -10.81 -7.72 -0.83
C PRO A 25 -10.87 -7.07 -2.21
N ARG A 26 -9.86 -6.28 -2.53
CA ARG A 26 -9.79 -5.55 -3.79
C ARG A 26 -8.36 -5.37 -4.24
N HIS A 27 -8.18 -5.10 -5.51
CA HIS A 27 -6.88 -4.77 -6.08
C HIS A 27 -6.34 -3.49 -5.45
N THR A 28 -5.14 -3.57 -4.90
CA THR A 28 -4.50 -2.50 -4.14
C THR A 28 -3.08 -2.31 -4.62
N LEU A 29 -2.68 -1.06 -4.80
CA LEU A 29 -1.35 -0.68 -5.27
C LEU A 29 -0.64 0.13 -4.19
N PHE A 30 0.67 -0.10 -4.04
CA PHE A 30 1.54 0.61 -3.10
C PHE A 30 2.72 1.20 -3.86
N TYR A 31 3.05 2.46 -3.62
CA TYR A 31 4.05 3.21 -4.39
C TYR A 31 5.27 3.54 -3.55
N PHE A 32 6.44 3.17 -4.07
CA PHE A 32 7.74 3.45 -3.45
C PHE A 32 8.62 4.18 -4.46
N TYR A 33 9.25 5.27 -4.02
CA TYR A 33 10.09 6.12 -4.84
C TYR A 33 11.45 6.33 -4.22
N GLY A 34 12.38 6.86 -4.99
CA GLY A 34 13.67 7.26 -4.50
C GLY A 34 14.82 6.42 -5.02
N GLU A 35 16.03 6.72 -4.53
CA GLU A 35 17.27 6.09 -4.99
C GLU A 35 17.74 4.94 -4.12
N GLY A 36 16.90 4.44 -3.24
CA GLY A 36 17.25 3.32 -2.37
C GLY A 36 17.26 1.97 -3.08
N ASP A 37 17.13 0.91 -2.30
CA ASP A 37 17.29 -0.46 -2.80
C ASP A 37 15.96 -1.05 -3.28
N HIS A 38 15.61 -0.77 -4.52
CA HIS A 38 14.40 -1.30 -5.15
C HIS A 38 14.48 -2.82 -5.38
N ASP A 39 15.65 -3.35 -5.66
CA ASP A 39 15.82 -4.78 -5.96
C ASP A 39 15.51 -5.64 -4.72
N ASP A 40 16.01 -5.24 -3.56
CA ASP A 40 15.73 -5.96 -2.30
C ASP A 40 14.26 -5.81 -1.92
N LEU A 41 13.66 -4.64 -2.11
CA LEU A 41 12.23 -4.47 -1.89
C LEU A 41 11.42 -5.43 -2.77
N ASN A 42 11.75 -5.51 -4.04
CA ASN A 42 11.07 -6.40 -4.98
C ASN A 42 11.16 -7.87 -4.52
N GLU A 43 12.32 -8.31 -4.06
CA GLU A 43 12.50 -9.69 -3.62
C GLU A 43 11.68 -9.99 -2.36
N VAL A 44 11.76 -9.13 -1.36
CA VAL A 44 11.02 -9.31 -0.10
C VAL A 44 9.51 -9.28 -0.37
N ALA A 45 9.05 -8.36 -1.20
CA ALA A 45 7.62 -8.24 -1.53
C ALA A 45 7.10 -9.47 -2.27
N ARG A 46 7.86 -10.00 -3.23
CA ARG A 46 7.45 -11.23 -3.94
C ARG A 46 7.34 -12.42 -2.97
N ARG A 47 8.25 -12.53 -2.02
CA ARG A 47 8.19 -13.59 -1.00
C ARG A 47 6.99 -13.44 -0.09
N ALA A 48 6.52 -12.22 0.11
CA ALA A 48 5.32 -11.92 0.90
C ALA A 48 4.01 -12.06 0.10
N GLY A 49 4.11 -12.40 -1.20
CA GLY A 49 2.94 -12.64 -2.04
C GLY A 49 2.49 -11.46 -2.90
N PHE A 50 3.27 -10.39 -2.97
CA PHE A 50 2.95 -9.25 -3.82
C PHE A 50 3.46 -9.46 -5.25
N VAL A 51 2.73 -8.88 -6.21
CA VAL A 51 3.24 -8.70 -7.56
C VAL A 51 4.01 -7.37 -7.59
N THR A 52 5.17 -7.36 -8.20
CA THR A 52 6.02 -6.17 -8.22
C THR A 52 6.20 -5.66 -9.65
N ARG A 53 6.14 -4.34 -9.82
CA ARG A 53 6.42 -3.67 -11.08
C ARG A 53 7.40 -2.51 -10.85
N GLY A 54 8.39 -2.39 -11.73
CA GLY A 54 9.24 -1.21 -11.77
C GLY A 54 8.72 -0.23 -12.81
N GLN A 55 8.78 1.06 -12.50
CA GLN A 55 8.39 2.12 -13.43
C GLN A 55 9.24 3.35 -13.12
N ASP A 56 10.15 3.71 -14.04
CA ASP A 56 11.10 4.79 -13.84
C ASP A 56 11.87 4.60 -12.52
N ASP A 57 11.78 5.55 -11.59
CA ASP A 57 12.43 5.47 -10.28
C ASP A 57 11.51 4.88 -9.20
N ALA A 58 10.42 4.23 -9.60
CA ALA A 58 9.41 3.75 -8.67
C ALA A 58 9.34 2.21 -8.65
N THR A 59 8.97 1.67 -7.51
CA THR A 59 8.51 0.29 -7.39
C THR A 59 7.04 0.32 -6.98
N ILE A 60 6.22 -0.41 -7.70
CA ILE A 60 4.78 -0.54 -7.42
C ILE A 60 4.53 -1.97 -6.98
N LEU A 61 3.94 -2.12 -5.80
CA LEU A 61 3.53 -3.44 -5.29
C LEU A 61 2.04 -3.59 -5.47
N GLU A 62 1.58 -4.76 -5.89
CA GLU A 62 0.17 -5.03 -6.14
C GLU A 62 -0.27 -6.27 -5.38
N THR A 63 -1.46 -6.22 -4.80
CA THR A 63 -2.08 -7.39 -4.17
C THR A 63 -3.58 -7.18 -4.07
N THR A 64 -4.32 -8.23 -3.71
CA THR A 64 -5.76 -8.16 -3.48
C THR A 64 -6.01 -8.39 -2.00
N ILE A 65 -6.42 -7.36 -1.30
CA ILE A 65 -6.61 -7.37 0.16
C ILE A 65 -7.79 -6.49 0.58
N PRO A 66 -8.37 -6.76 1.77
CA PRO A 66 -9.27 -5.78 2.39
C PRO A 66 -8.50 -4.53 2.81
N VAL A 67 -9.18 -3.39 2.83
CA VAL A 67 -8.55 -2.11 3.18
C VAL A 67 -9.24 -1.41 4.35
N ASP A 68 -10.11 -2.13 5.08
CA ASP A 68 -10.65 -1.60 6.33
C ASP A 68 -9.53 -1.39 7.35
N GLU A 69 -9.77 -0.53 8.32
CA GLU A 69 -8.71 -0.10 9.26
C GLU A 69 -8.00 -1.26 9.93
N ALA A 70 -8.75 -2.21 10.49
CA ALA A 70 -8.16 -3.33 11.24
C ALA A 70 -7.33 -4.25 10.35
N SER A 71 -7.81 -4.54 9.12
CA SER A 71 -7.10 -5.42 8.18
C SER A 71 -5.88 -4.74 7.58
N PHE A 72 -5.96 -3.43 7.36
CA PHE A 72 -4.93 -2.69 6.64
C PHE A 72 -3.79 -2.20 7.53
N ALA A 73 -4.04 -1.97 8.82
CA ALA A 73 -3.02 -1.42 9.71
C ALA A 73 -1.70 -2.21 9.71
N PRO A 74 -1.70 -3.56 9.79
CA PRO A 74 -0.45 -4.33 9.70
C PRO A 74 0.26 -4.18 8.34
N VAL A 75 -0.51 -4.07 7.26
CA VAL A 75 0.04 -3.90 5.91
C VAL A 75 0.71 -2.54 5.79
N SER A 76 0.04 -1.49 6.25
CA SER A 76 0.59 -0.13 6.24
C SER A 76 1.89 -0.04 7.05
N ALA A 77 1.93 -0.67 8.23
CA ALA A 77 3.13 -0.73 9.06
C ALA A 77 4.27 -1.47 8.34
N MET A 78 3.96 -2.56 7.66
CA MET A 78 4.94 -3.32 6.89
C MET A 78 5.52 -2.49 5.74
N MET A 79 4.68 -1.72 5.01
CA MET A 79 5.13 -0.85 3.93
C MET A 79 6.10 0.23 4.46
N GLN A 80 5.77 0.83 5.60
CA GLN A 80 6.62 1.83 6.22
C GLN A 80 7.95 1.24 6.69
N SER A 81 7.93 0.01 7.24
CA SER A 81 9.15 -0.70 7.64
C SER A 81 10.04 -1.00 6.45
N TRP A 82 9.46 -1.43 5.34
CA TRP A 82 10.23 -1.71 4.12
C TRP A 82 10.85 -0.43 3.55
N ALA A 83 10.10 0.66 3.55
CA ALA A 83 10.63 1.95 3.09
C ALA A 83 11.86 2.35 3.91
N ALA A 84 11.79 2.22 5.22
CA ALA A 84 12.92 2.54 6.10
C ALA A 84 14.11 1.58 5.87
N ALA A 85 13.83 0.28 5.76
CA ALA A 85 14.88 -0.74 5.58
C ALA A 85 15.64 -0.58 4.28
N PHE A 86 14.95 -0.21 3.19
CA PHE A 86 15.54 -0.11 1.86
C PHE A 86 15.81 1.33 1.42
N GLN A 87 15.65 2.29 2.34
CA GLN A 87 15.92 3.71 2.10
C GLN A 87 15.12 4.28 0.94
N LEU A 88 13.85 3.91 0.87
CA LEU A 88 12.90 4.39 -0.12
C LEU A 88 11.83 5.26 0.54
N ASP A 89 11.16 6.07 -0.27
CA ASP A 89 10.02 6.87 0.17
C ASP A 89 8.73 6.12 -0.17
N TYR A 90 7.97 5.75 0.84
CA TYR A 90 6.64 5.18 0.65
C TYR A 90 5.66 6.34 0.43
N ASP A 91 5.09 6.44 -0.76
CA ASP A 91 4.23 7.56 -1.16
C ASP A 91 2.73 7.27 -0.94
N GLY A 92 2.40 6.12 -0.39
CA GLY A 92 1.01 5.76 -0.14
C GLY A 92 0.49 4.68 -1.07
N TRP A 93 -0.84 4.60 -1.16
CA TRP A 93 -1.52 3.50 -1.83
C TRP A 93 -2.80 3.96 -2.49
N GLU A 94 -3.28 3.14 -3.41
CA GLU A 94 -4.60 3.32 -4.01
C GLU A 94 -5.27 1.96 -4.20
N CYS A 95 -6.58 1.96 -4.34
CA CYS A 95 -7.35 0.74 -4.53
C CYS A 95 -8.60 1.01 -5.35
N ALA A 96 -9.21 -0.07 -5.84
CA ALA A 96 -10.51 0.00 -6.49
C ALA A 96 -11.61 0.27 -5.46
N VAL A 97 -12.68 0.92 -5.88
CA VAL A 97 -13.89 1.09 -5.07
C VAL A 97 -14.78 -0.13 -5.27
N VAL A 98 -15.21 -0.73 -4.16
CA VAL A 98 -16.13 -1.87 -4.19
C VAL A 98 -17.41 -1.47 -3.49
N VAL A 99 -18.50 -1.42 -4.23
CA VAL A 99 -19.81 -1.09 -3.69
C VAL A 99 -20.53 -2.38 -3.30
N ASN A 100 -20.92 -2.48 -2.04
CA ASN A 100 -21.63 -3.64 -1.51
C ASN A 100 -23.12 -3.47 -1.60
#